data_b767290cc5991cd451d759203b58cd2c
#
_entry.id   b767290cc5991cd451d759203b58cd2c
#
_cell.length_a   1.000
_cell.length_b   1.000
_cell.length_c   1.000
_cell.angle_alpha   90.00
_cell.angle_beta   90.00
_cell.angle_gamma   90.00
#
_symmetry.space_group_name_H-M   'P 1'
#
loop_
_entity.id
_entity.type
_entity.pdbx_description
1 polymer ?
#
loop_
_entity_poly.entity_id
_entity_poly.type
_entity_poly.pdbx_seq_one_letter_code
_entity_poly.pdbx_strand_id
1 'polypeptide(L)'
;GFPNNSYGYALRNPYFKGCLPPSDVSYVPNPSEQINLFEGFIDYLSLLTMSPDEEKKATLILNSINNIKKSIFFLSKHKLICSYLDNDEGGKRTLEQLKRDGFAVQDCSSVFQNYKDLNEYLCAEFKHSEIAEIKKSKGIKL
;
A
#
# COMPACT_ATOMS: atom_id res chain seq x y z
N GLY A 1 0.05 -4.99 15.11
CA GLY A 1 0.32 -3.61 14.72
C GLY A 1 1.59 -3.44 13.90
N PHE A 2 1.70 -2.32 13.22
CA PHE A 2 2.88 -1.99 12.42
C PHE A 2 3.52 -0.71 12.96
N PRO A 3 4.83 -0.70 13.27
CA PRO A 3 5.48 0.44 13.91
C PRO A 3 5.61 1.62 12.94
N ASN A 4 5.53 2.83 13.49
CA ASN A 4 5.83 4.05 12.76
C ASN A 4 7.14 4.68 13.23
N ASN A 5 7.56 5.77 12.58
CA ASN A 5 8.85 6.41 12.84
C ASN A 5 8.94 7.13 14.20
N SER A 6 7.82 7.35 14.86
CA SER A 6 7.73 8.02 16.17
C SER A 6 7.44 7.05 17.33
N TYR A 7 7.67 5.75 17.11
CA TYR A 7 7.43 4.68 18.09
C TYR A 7 5.96 4.45 18.46
N GLY A 8 5.04 4.96 17.65
CA GLY A 8 3.64 4.56 17.68
C GLY A 8 3.38 3.34 16.80
N TYR A 9 2.14 2.88 16.76
CA TYR A 9 1.75 1.74 15.95
C TYR A 9 0.46 1.99 15.21
N ALA A 10 0.44 1.65 13.93
CA ALA A 10 -0.79 1.50 13.19
C ALA A 10 -1.41 0.13 13.53
N LEU A 11 -2.70 0.11 13.83
CA LEU A 11 -3.43 -1.09 14.23
C LEU A 11 -4.48 -1.41 13.18
N ARG A 12 -4.57 -2.68 12.80
CA ARG A 12 -5.54 -3.13 11.82
C ARG A 12 -5.94 -4.58 12.04
N ASN A 13 -7.24 -4.83 11.97
CA ASN A 13 -7.83 -6.14 11.75
C ASN A 13 -9.10 -5.97 10.88
N PRO A 14 -9.84 -7.03 10.51
CA PRO A 14 -11.03 -6.90 9.66
C PRO A 14 -12.12 -5.97 10.19
N TYR A 15 -12.13 -5.71 11.50
CA TYR A 15 -13.19 -4.97 12.17
C TYR A 15 -12.74 -3.63 12.76
N PHE A 16 -11.43 -3.38 12.79
CA PHE A 16 -10.87 -2.24 13.51
C PHE A 16 -9.68 -1.64 12.79
N LYS A 17 -9.65 -0.31 12.74
CA LYS A 17 -8.49 0.49 12.31
C LYS A 17 -8.23 1.54 13.38
N GLY A 18 -7.00 1.62 13.85
CA GLY A 18 -6.64 2.57 14.89
C GLY A 18 -5.16 2.85 14.94
N CYS A 19 -4.75 3.57 15.98
CA CYS A 19 -3.37 3.97 16.19
C CYS A 19 -3.06 3.99 17.69
N LEU A 20 -1.94 3.41 18.06
CA LEU A 20 -1.29 3.71 19.33
C LEU A 20 -0.40 4.92 19.10
N PRO A 21 -0.65 6.04 19.77
CA PRO A 21 0.03 7.31 19.52
C PRO A 21 1.54 7.22 19.83
N PRO A 22 2.36 8.10 19.24
CA PRO A 22 1.94 9.14 18.30
C PRO A 22 1.67 8.59 16.90
N SER A 23 0.78 9.29 16.13
CA SER A 23 0.54 8.99 14.72
C SER A 23 1.67 9.54 13.87
N ASP A 24 2.23 8.70 13.00
CA ASP A 24 3.30 9.08 12.09
C ASP A 24 3.34 8.11 10.91
N VAL A 25 4.15 8.47 9.90
CA VAL A 25 4.45 7.60 8.77
C VAL A 25 5.37 6.44 9.19
N SER A 26 5.37 5.37 8.42
CA SER A 26 6.35 4.29 8.53
C SER A 26 7.24 4.31 7.29
N TYR A 27 8.53 4.55 7.47
CA TYR A 27 9.51 4.55 6.39
C TYR A 27 10.43 3.35 6.50
N VAL A 28 10.45 2.54 5.46
CA VAL A 28 11.35 1.39 5.33
C VAL A 28 12.44 1.79 4.33
N PRO A 29 13.65 2.14 4.80
CA PRO A 29 14.71 2.60 3.93
C PRO A 29 15.31 1.45 3.12
N ASN A 30 15.64 1.74 1.87
CA ASN A 30 16.44 0.89 1.00
C ASN A 30 17.20 1.77 0.01
N PRO A 31 18.39 1.36 -0.46
CA PRO A 31 19.18 2.14 -1.43
C PRO A 31 18.58 1.99 -2.84
N SER A 32 17.39 2.53 -3.06
CA SER A 32 16.64 2.47 -4.31
C SER A 32 16.28 3.87 -4.79
N GLU A 33 16.33 4.09 -6.11
CA GLU A 33 15.83 5.33 -6.72
C GLU A 33 14.30 5.42 -6.67
N GLN A 34 13.63 4.29 -6.46
CA GLN A 34 12.18 4.19 -6.38
C GLN A 34 11.73 3.98 -4.94
N ILE A 35 10.58 4.56 -4.63
CA ILE A 35 9.90 4.37 -3.34
C ILE A 35 8.44 4.00 -3.58
N ASN A 36 7.99 2.92 -2.96
CA ASN A 36 6.58 2.53 -2.97
C ASN A 36 5.83 3.31 -1.90
N LEU A 37 4.65 3.82 -2.24
CA LEU A 37 3.81 4.62 -1.36
C LEU A 37 2.48 3.93 -1.13
N PHE A 38 2.13 3.75 0.15
CA PHE A 38 0.87 3.13 0.58
C PHE A 38 0.13 4.01 1.57
N GLU A 39 -1.19 3.88 1.62
CA GLU A 39 -1.98 4.49 2.69
C GLU A 39 -1.90 3.67 3.99
N GLY A 40 -2.01 2.33 3.90
CA GLY A 40 -1.98 1.42 5.03
C GLY A 40 -0.95 0.31 4.90
N PHE A 41 -0.48 -0.23 6.03
CA PHE A 41 0.56 -1.27 6.03
C PHE A 41 0.09 -2.63 5.49
N ILE A 42 -1.21 -2.91 5.55
CA ILE A 42 -1.75 -4.16 5.00
C ILE A 42 -1.56 -4.21 3.49
N ASP A 43 -1.68 -3.09 2.80
CA ASP A 43 -1.42 -3.03 1.35
C ASP A 43 0.06 -3.27 1.03
N TYR A 44 0.96 -2.74 1.85
CA TYR A 44 2.38 -3.04 1.74
C TYR A 44 2.67 -4.53 1.87
N LEU A 45 2.12 -5.17 2.90
CA LEU A 45 2.27 -6.62 3.10
C LEU A 45 1.62 -7.41 1.95
N SER A 46 0.52 -6.93 1.40
CA SER A 46 -0.13 -7.52 0.23
C SER A 46 0.77 -7.47 -1.00
N LEU A 47 1.42 -6.33 -1.25
CA LEU A 47 2.37 -6.22 -2.37
C LEU A 47 3.54 -7.18 -2.21
N LEU A 48 4.11 -7.30 -1.02
CA LEU A 48 5.21 -8.23 -0.76
C LEU A 48 4.80 -9.69 -0.94
N THR A 49 3.56 -10.01 -0.62
CA THR A 49 3.00 -11.35 -0.84
C THR A 49 2.89 -11.68 -2.33
N MET A 50 2.45 -10.71 -3.14
CA MET A 50 2.29 -10.87 -4.59
C MET A 50 3.61 -10.80 -5.34
N SER A 51 4.51 -9.94 -4.90
CA SER A 51 5.76 -9.60 -5.57
C SER A 51 6.87 -9.38 -4.55
N PRO A 52 7.48 -10.47 -4.03
CA PRO A 52 8.49 -10.38 -2.96
C PRO A 52 9.70 -9.51 -3.28
N ASP A 53 10.05 -9.37 -4.55
CA ASP A 53 11.18 -8.52 -4.99
C ASP A 53 10.95 -7.02 -4.71
N GLU A 54 9.71 -6.61 -4.47
CA GLU A 54 9.39 -5.23 -4.10
C GLU A 54 10.02 -4.81 -2.76
N GLU A 55 10.42 -5.75 -1.92
CA GLU A 55 11.15 -5.45 -0.68
C GLU A 55 12.48 -4.72 -0.90
N LYS A 56 13.04 -4.81 -2.12
CA LYS A 56 14.29 -4.14 -2.48
C LYS A 56 14.12 -2.63 -2.69
N LYS A 57 12.91 -2.17 -2.92
CA LYS A 57 12.59 -0.74 -3.01
C LYS A 57 12.40 -0.15 -1.62
N ALA A 58 12.65 1.14 -1.48
CA ALA A 58 12.23 1.85 -0.29
C ALA A 58 10.70 1.87 -0.22
N THR A 59 10.15 1.98 0.98
CA THR A 59 8.70 2.01 1.19
C THR A 59 8.34 3.09 2.19
N LEU A 60 7.28 3.82 1.88
CA LEU A 60 6.62 4.74 2.80
C LEU A 60 5.15 4.38 2.94
N ILE A 61 4.72 4.24 4.18
CA ILE A 61 3.33 3.99 4.54
C ILE A 61 2.84 5.22 5.32
N LEU A 62 1.77 5.84 4.83
CA LEU A 62 1.21 7.05 5.46
C LEU A 62 0.59 6.76 6.81
N ASN A 63 0.02 5.56 7.00
CA ASN A 63 -0.78 5.14 8.16
C ASN A 63 -2.08 5.94 8.35
N SER A 64 -2.14 7.13 7.78
CA SER A 64 -3.31 7.97 7.60
C SER A 64 -3.01 8.95 6.48
N ILE A 65 -4.00 9.25 5.64
CA ILE A 65 -3.85 10.25 4.58
C ILE A 65 -3.48 11.63 5.14
N ASN A 66 -3.85 11.89 6.39
CA ASN A 66 -3.51 13.14 7.09
C ASN A 66 -2.01 13.29 7.36
N ASN A 67 -1.23 12.22 7.26
CA ASN A 67 0.21 12.23 7.46
C ASN A 67 1.01 12.58 6.20
N ILE A 68 0.34 12.97 5.11
CA ILE A 68 1.02 13.24 3.83
C ILE A 68 2.14 14.30 3.97
N LYS A 69 1.95 15.34 4.77
CA LYS A 69 2.99 16.36 4.99
C LYS A 69 4.25 15.79 5.65
N LYS A 70 4.08 14.82 6.53
CA LYS A 70 5.19 14.12 7.19
C LYS A 70 5.97 13.22 6.24
N SER A 71 5.39 12.84 5.12
CA SER A 71 6.01 11.97 4.13
C SER A 71 6.99 12.67 3.20
N ILE A 72 6.84 13.99 3.00
CA ILE A 72 7.55 14.74 1.97
C ILE A 72 9.07 14.62 2.09
N PHE A 73 9.59 14.71 3.31
CA PHE A 73 11.02 14.56 3.56
C PHE A 73 11.58 13.23 3.02
N PHE A 74 10.85 12.13 3.26
CA PHE A 74 11.26 10.80 2.80
C PHE A 74 11.09 10.63 1.30
N LEU A 75 9.96 11.08 0.76
CA LEU A 75 9.68 10.99 -0.68
C LEU A 75 10.71 11.76 -1.51
N SER A 76 11.19 12.89 -0.99
CA SER A 76 12.18 13.73 -1.67
C SER A 76 13.56 13.09 -1.85
N LYS A 77 13.83 12.01 -1.13
CA LYS A 77 15.09 11.26 -1.25
C LYS A 77 15.13 10.32 -2.46
N HIS A 78 14.02 10.14 -3.14
CA HIS A 78 13.87 9.18 -4.23
C HIS A 78 13.49 9.88 -5.54
N LYS A 79 13.84 9.27 -6.66
CA LYS A 79 13.58 9.84 -7.99
C LYS A 79 12.18 9.55 -8.51
N LEU A 80 11.57 8.45 -8.09
CA LEU A 80 10.26 8.01 -8.57
C LEU A 80 9.44 7.44 -7.42
N ILE A 81 8.22 7.93 -7.29
CA ILE A 81 7.21 7.40 -6.37
C ILE A 81 6.32 6.42 -7.15
N CYS A 82 6.27 5.16 -6.70
CA CYS A 82 5.31 4.18 -7.20
C CYS A 82 4.12 4.19 -6.24
N SER A 83 3.01 4.79 -6.66
CA SER A 83 1.84 5.02 -5.80
C SER A 83 0.88 3.84 -5.85
N TYR A 84 0.64 3.25 -4.70
CA TYR A 84 -0.39 2.24 -4.44
C TYR A 84 -1.46 2.78 -3.48
N LEU A 85 -1.74 4.07 -3.56
CA LEU A 85 -2.78 4.70 -2.74
C LEU A 85 -4.17 4.15 -3.09
N ASP A 86 -5.07 4.18 -2.12
CA ASP A 86 -6.41 3.63 -2.27
C ASP A 86 -7.19 4.27 -3.43
N ASN A 87 -8.06 3.48 -4.06
CA ASN A 87 -8.97 3.91 -5.13
C ASN A 87 -10.21 4.61 -4.56
N ASP A 88 -9.98 5.63 -3.76
CA ASP A 88 -11.02 6.50 -3.22
C ASP A 88 -10.66 7.97 -3.44
N GLU A 89 -11.56 8.86 -3.06
CA GLU A 89 -11.38 10.31 -3.21
C GLU A 89 -10.10 10.82 -2.54
N GLY A 90 -9.81 10.33 -1.33
CA GLY A 90 -8.63 10.73 -0.57
C GLY A 90 -7.32 10.32 -1.24
N GLY A 91 -7.27 9.07 -1.72
CA GLY A 91 -6.11 8.54 -2.44
C GLY A 91 -5.86 9.28 -3.75
N LYS A 92 -6.91 9.52 -4.52
CA LYS A 92 -6.83 10.25 -5.80
C LYS A 92 -6.38 11.70 -5.60
N ARG A 93 -6.92 12.39 -4.61
CA ARG A 93 -6.51 13.79 -4.31
C ARG A 93 -5.06 13.87 -3.88
N THR A 94 -4.61 12.92 -3.07
CA THR A 94 -3.21 12.86 -2.63
C THR A 94 -2.27 12.62 -3.80
N LEU A 95 -2.60 11.69 -4.69
CA LEU A 95 -1.83 11.43 -5.91
C LEU A 95 -1.70 12.70 -6.77
N GLU A 96 -2.81 13.40 -7.02
CA GLU A 96 -2.80 14.63 -7.81
C GLU A 96 -2.02 15.75 -7.12
N GLN A 97 -2.08 15.84 -5.79
CA GLN A 97 -1.31 16.83 -5.04
C GLN A 97 0.19 16.58 -5.16
N LEU A 98 0.64 15.33 -5.06
CA LEU A 98 2.05 14.98 -5.24
C LEU A 98 2.55 15.36 -6.63
N LYS A 99 1.75 15.12 -7.66
CA LYS A 99 2.09 15.53 -9.03
C LYS A 99 2.19 17.05 -9.17
N ARG A 100 1.26 17.81 -8.59
CA ARG A 100 1.28 19.28 -8.60
C ARG A 100 2.48 19.83 -7.83
N ASP A 101 2.91 19.16 -6.77
CA ASP A 101 4.08 19.53 -6.00
C ASP A 101 5.41 19.21 -6.70
N GLY A 102 5.36 18.66 -7.91
CA GLY A 102 6.53 18.41 -8.74
C GLY A 102 7.16 17.04 -8.58
N PHE A 103 6.57 16.12 -7.83
CA PHE A 103 7.08 14.76 -7.72
C PHE A 103 6.82 13.95 -8.99
N ALA A 104 7.81 13.15 -9.40
CA ALA A 104 7.60 12.13 -10.40
C ALA A 104 6.85 10.96 -9.77
N VAL A 105 5.63 10.71 -10.21
CA VAL A 105 4.74 9.69 -9.65
C VAL A 105 4.23 8.77 -10.75
N GLN A 106 4.43 7.47 -10.53
CA GLN A 106 3.79 6.42 -11.32
C GLN A 106 2.59 5.91 -10.53
N ASP A 107 1.39 6.01 -11.12
CA ASP A 107 0.17 5.46 -10.54
C ASP A 107 0.10 3.97 -10.81
N CYS A 108 0.18 3.16 -9.76
CA CYS A 108 0.11 1.70 -9.84
C CYS A 108 -1.27 1.15 -9.47
N SER A 109 -2.27 2.01 -9.30
CA SER A 109 -3.62 1.60 -8.89
C SER A 109 -4.37 0.76 -9.93
N SER A 110 -3.90 0.73 -11.18
CA SER A 110 -4.47 -0.14 -12.22
C SER A 110 -4.41 -1.63 -11.86
N VAL A 111 -3.46 -2.05 -11.03
CA VAL A 111 -3.37 -3.43 -10.53
C VAL A 111 -4.63 -3.83 -9.79
N PHE A 112 -5.25 -2.90 -9.08
CA PHE A 112 -6.46 -3.13 -8.28
C PHE A 112 -7.61 -2.18 -8.65
N GLN A 113 -7.75 -1.85 -9.93
CA GLN A 113 -8.68 -0.82 -10.43
C GLN A 113 -10.16 -1.06 -10.07
N ASN A 114 -10.56 -2.33 -9.86
CA ASN A 114 -11.94 -2.71 -9.51
C ASN A 114 -12.13 -2.89 -8.00
N TYR A 115 -11.14 -2.55 -7.20
CA TYR A 115 -11.12 -2.72 -5.75
C TYR A 115 -10.72 -1.41 -5.09
N LYS A 116 -11.10 -1.26 -3.83
CA LYS A 116 -10.75 -0.06 -3.06
C LYS A 116 -9.24 0.06 -2.84
N ASP A 117 -8.61 -1.07 -2.52
CA ASP A 117 -7.18 -1.13 -2.20
C ASP A 117 -6.56 -2.46 -2.66
N LEU A 118 -5.24 -2.53 -2.55
CA LEU A 118 -4.46 -3.68 -2.99
C LEU A 118 -4.79 -4.95 -2.18
N ASN A 119 -5.04 -4.81 -0.88
CA ASN A 119 -5.38 -5.96 -0.04
C ASN A 119 -6.71 -6.59 -0.45
N GLU A 120 -7.71 -5.78 -0.76
CA GLU A 120 -9.01 -6.27 -1.23
C GLU A 120 -8.86 -7.06 -2.53
N TYR A 121 -8.03 -6.56 -3.46
CA TYR A 121 -7.67 -7.26 -4.68
C TYR A 121 -7.00 -8.61 -4.39
N LEU A 122 -5.99 -8.64 -3.54
CA LEU A 122 -5.28 -9.87 -3.17
C LEU A 122 -6.22 -10.89 -2.56
N CYS A 123 -7.09 -10.49 -1.64
CA CYS A 123 -8.07 -11.38 -1.01
C CYS A 123 -9.05 -11.98 -2.04
N ALA A 124 -9.48 -11.18 -3.02
CA ALA A 124 -10.36 -11.67 -4.09
C ALA A 124 -9.65 -12.70 -4.98
N GLU A 125 -8.40 -12.49 -5.32
CA GLU A 125 -7.59 -13.44 -6.11
C GLU A 125 -7.38 -14.76 -5.36
N PHE A 126 -7.13 -14.73 -4.06
CA PHE A 126 -7.03 -15.94 -3.24
C PHE A 126 -8.33 -16.74 -3.22
N LYS A 127 -9.48 -16.08 -3.05
CA LYS A 127 -10.79 -16.75 -3.10
C LYS A 127 -11.03 -17.44 -4.45
N HIS A 128 -10.72 -16.78 -5.56
CA HIS A 128 -10.86 -17.36 -6.89
C HIS A 128 -9.98 -18.59 -7.05
N SER A 129 -8.74 -18.55 -6.58
CA SER A 129 -7.81 -19.69 -6.64
C SER A 129 -8.30 -20.88 -5.81
N GLU A 130 -8.77 -20.65 -4.59
CA GLU A 130 -9.35 -21.70 -3.73
C GLU A 130 -10.57 -22.37 -4.38
N ILE A 131 -11.49 -21.57 -4.92
CA ILE A 131 -12.68 -22.08 -5.61
C ILE A 131 -12.28 -22.91 -6.83
N ALA A 132 -11.31 -22.46 -7.61
CA ALA A 132 -10.81 -23.18 -8.78
C ALA A 132 -10.18 -24.53 -8.38
N GLU A 133 -9.38 -24.59 -7.31
CA GLU A 133 -8.78 -25.82 -6.80
C GLU A 133 -9.84 -26.80 -6.29
N ILE A 134 -10.83 -26.33 -5.53
CA ILE A 134 -11.94 -27.15 -5.03
C ILE A 134 -12.73 -27.73 -6.20
N LYS A 135 -13.07 -26.94 -7.20
CA LYS A 135 -13.77 -27.42 -8.40
C LYS A 135 -12.95 -28.43 -9.15
N LYS A 136 -11.66 -28.21 -9.32
CA LYS A 136 -10.75 -29.15 -9.97
C LYS A 136 -10.65 -30.48 -9.22
N SER A 137 -10.50 -30.44 -7.89
CA SER A 137 -10.42 -31.65 -7.05
C SER A 137 -11.70 -32.46 -7.05
N LYS A 138 -12.87 -31.82 -7.24
CA LYS A 138 -14.17 -32.48 -7.33
C LYS A 138 -14.56 -32.90 -8.76
N GLY A 139 -13.68 -32.70 -9.75
CA GLY A 139 -13.94 -33.03 -11.14
C GLY A 139 -14.99 -32.13 -11.83
N ILE A 140 -15.26 -30.97 -11.28
CA ILE A 140 -16.20 -29.98 -11.81
C ILE A 140 -15.51 -29.19 -12.91
N LYS A 141 -16.11 -29.12 -14.12
CA LYS A 141 -15.58 -28.25 -15.19
C LYS A 141 -15.75 -26.79 -14.83
N LEU A 142 -14.71 -26.03 -15.03
CA LEU A 142 -14.69 -24.57 -14.84
C LEU A 142 -15.37 -23.86 -16.00
#